data_05d2ebaef6fd22071add03cd2c20496b
#
_entry.id   05d2ebaef6fd22071add03cd2c20496b
#
_cell.length_a   1.000
_cell.length_b   1.000
_cell.length_c   1.000
_cell.angle_alpha   90.00
_cell.angle_beta   90.00
_cell.angle_gamma   90.00
#
_symmetry.space_group_name_H-M   'P 1'
#
loop_
_entity.id
_entity.type
_entity.pdbx_description
1 polymer ?
#
loop_
_entity_poly.entity_id
_entity_poly.type
_entity_poly.pdbx_seq_one_letter_code
_entity_poly.pdbx_strand_id
1 'polypeptide(L)'
;MDREEMEVDLDSFDYGYYYYGLEQYGNMPLIEENEYREGRKLQELVIAIDTSHSTKGEMVKGFLEETAGILKQKDAFFQKVKVHILECDDELRKDICLENVEDLEQYSKNFAVKGGYGTDFRPVFHYVSDLQKQGELKNLKGLMYFTDGKGRYPKEAPPYVTAFVFPKGEDIDDDNVPFWAMKLYQREKD
;
A
#
# COMPACT_ATOMS: atom_id res chain seq x y z
N MET A 1 14.19 29.81 -25.48
CA MET A 1 14.81 29.32 -24.22
C MET A 1 13.82 29.65 -23.12
N ASP A 2 12.74 28.86 -23.11
CA ASP A 2 11.58 29.08 -22.26
C ASP A 2 11.89 28.53 -20.86
N ARG A 3 11.81 29.42 -19.87
CA ARG A 3 11.83 29.03 -18.45
C ARG A 3 10.47 28.45 -18.14
N GLU A 4 10.41 27.14 -18.00
CA GLU A 4 9.27 26.48 -17.33
C GLU A 4 9.27 26.94 -15.87
N GLU A 5 8.26 27.71 -15.50
CA GLU A 5 8.00 28.04 -14.12
C GLU A 5 7.53 26.76 -13.40
N MET A 6 8.27 26.37 -12.36
CA MET A 6 7.82 25.31 -11.44
C MET A 6 6.68 25.86 -10.60
N GLU A 7 5.46 25.37 -10.82
CA GLU A 7 4.36 25.59 -9.88
C GLU A 7 4.48 24.58 -8.74
N VAL A 8 4.52 25.11 -7.51
CA VAL A 8 4.47 24.31 -6.28
C VAL A 8 3.01 24.04 -5.97
N ASP A 9 2.62 22.78 -5.97
CA ASP A 9 1.27 22.39 -5.55
C ASP A 9 1.20 22.25 -4.03
N LEU A 10 0.56 23.22 -3.39
CA LEU A 10 0.37 23.29 -1.95
C LEU A 10 -0.67 22.26 -1.43
N ASP A 11 -1.39 21.58 -2.33
CA ASP A 11 -2.50 20.69 -1.97
C ASP A 11 -2.17 19.18 -2.13
N SER A 12 -0.96 18.82 -2.60
CA SER A 12 -0.57 17.42 -2.74
C SER A 12 0.35 16.96 -1.61
N PHE A 13 -0.01 15.84 -0.98
CA PHE A 13 0.72 15.26 0.13
C PHE A 13 1.42 13.96 -0.27
N ASP A 14 2.65 13.75 0.19
CA ASP A 14 3.27 12.44 0.18
C ASP A 14 2.73 11.60 1.34
N TYR A 15 1.96 10.55 1.02
CA TYR A 15 1.34 9.70 2.02
C TYR A 15 2.31 8.92 2.87
N GLY A 16 3.46 8.55 2.34
CA GLY A 16 4.48 7.88 3.10
C GLY A 16 4.96 8.76 4.26
N TYR A 17 5.22 10.03 3.97
CA TYR A 17 5.60 11.04 4.98
C TYR A 17 4.44 11.42 5.89
N TYR A 18 3.23 11.49 5.37
CA TYR A 18 2.04 11.80 6.17
C TYR A 18 1.80 10.75 7.27
N TYR A 19 1.80 9.48 6.93
CA TYR A 19 1.62 8.41 7.91
C TYR A 19 2.81 8.29 8.86
N TYR A 20 4.03 8.44 8.36
CA TYR A 20 5.23 8.48 9.19
C TYR A 20 5.20 9.63 10.18
N GLY A 21 4.78 10.82 9.76
CA GLY A 21 4.64 11.98 10.62
C GLY A 21 3.59 11.81 11.70
N LEU A 22 2.44 11.22 11.38
CA LEU A 22 1.39 10.91 12.37
C LEU A 22 1.83 9.91 13.41
N GLU A 23 2.65 8.91 13.04
CA GLU A 23 3.13 7.88 13.95
C GLU A 23 4.24 8.40 14.87
N GLN A 24 5.20 9.16 14.33
CA GLN A 24 6.34 9.69 15.07
C GLN A 24 6.02 10.90 15.94
N TYR A 25 5.13 11.78 15.48
CA TYR A 25 4.89 13.11 16.07
C TYR A 25 3.44 13.33 16.48
N GLY A 26 2.60 12.31 16.44
CA GLY A 26 1.21 12.36 16.87
C GLY A 26 0.32 13.18 15.91
N ASN A 27 0.10 14.45 16.20
CA ASN A 27 -0.80 15.31 15.43
C ASN A 27 -0.08 16.25 14.44
N MET A 28 1.21 16.05 14.20
CA MET A 28 1.97 16.90 13.28
C MET A 28 2.33 16.11 12.02
N PRO A 29 1.54 16.22 10.95
CA PRO A 29 1.91 15.63 9.67
C PRO A 29 3.14 16.36 9.12
N LEU A 30 4.14 15.59 8.70
CA LEU A 30 5.22 16.16 7.90
C LEU A 30 4.65 16.44 6.52
N ILE A 31 4.53 17.70 6.19
CA ILE A 31 4.08 18.18 4.89
C ILE A 31 5.35 18.53 4.12
N GLU A 32 5.73 17.71 3.15
CA GLU A 32 6.68 18.11 2.12
C GLU A 32 5.90 18.62 0.92
N GLU A 33 6.28 19.82 0.46
CA GLU A 33 5.80 20.37 -0.80
C GLU A 33 6.33 19.48 -1.94
N ASN A 34 5.43 18.84 -2.68
CA ASN A 34 5.83 18.10 -3.86
C ASN A 34 6.26 19.05 -4.95
N GLU A 35 7.51 18.92 -5.41
CA GLU A 35 7.97 19.62 -6.62
C GLU A 35 7.17 19.12 -7.84
N TYR A 36 6.36 20.00 -8.43
CA TYR A 36 5.58 19.69 -9.61
C TYR A 36 6.46 19.59 -10.83
N ARG A 37 6.44 18.44 -11.47
CA ARG A 37 6.75 18.30 -12.89
C ARG A 37 5.47 17.94 -13.62
N GLU A 38 5.15 18.77 -14.60
CA GLU A 38 4.04 18.59 -15.50
C GLU A 38 3.86 17.14 -15.99
N GLY A 39 2.63 16.77 -16.05
CA GLY A 39 2.14 15.51 -16.59
C GLY A 39 1.41 14.75 -15.50
N ARG A 40 0.11 14.61 -15.65
CA ARG A 40 -0.77 13.74 -14.88
C ARG A 40 -0.18 12.32 -14.85
N LYS A 41 0.80 12.07 -13.98
CA LYS A 41 1.44 10.77 -13.89
C LYS A 41 0.48 9.81 -13.22
N LEU A 42 0.23 8.71 -13.92
CA LEU A 42 -0.39 7.52 -13.34
C LEU A 42 0.34 7.17 -12.04
N GLN A 43 -0.37 7.19 -10.92
CA GLN A 43 0.19 6.73 -9.67
C GLN A 43 -0.04 5.23 -9.54
N GLU A 44 1.02 4.50 -9.24
CA GLU A 44 1.01 3.06 -9.13
C GLU A 44 1.19 2.68 -7.66
N LEU A 45 0.29 1.85 -7.17
CA LEU A 45 0.28 1.33 -5.80
C LEU A 45 0.16 -0.19 -5.82
N VAL A 46 0.84 -0.86 -4.93
CA VAL A 46 0.66 -2.29 -4.67
C VAL A 46 0.06 -2.48 -3.28
N ILE A 47 -1.01 -3.24 -3.22
CA ILE A 47 -1.63 -3.69 -1.98
C ILE A 47 -1.47 -5.21 -1.92
N ALA A 48 -0.61 -5.68 -1.03
CA ALA A 48 -0.45 -7.10 -0.77
C ALA A 48 -1.32 -7.51 0.42
N ILE A 49 -1.98 -8.63 0.32
CA ILE A 49 -2.87 -9.19 1.33
C ILE A 49 -2.37 -10.56 1.72
N ASP A 50 -2.05 -10.72 2.99
CA ASP A 50 -1.79 -12.00 3.59
C ASP A 50 -3.10 -12.78 3.67
N THR A 51 -3.15 -13.91 2.95
CA THR A 51 -4.30 -14.81 2.93
C THR A 51 -4.08 -16.05 3.79
N SER A 52 -3.11 -16.03 4.68
CA SER A 52 -2.88 -17.10 5.66
C SER A 52 -4.09 -17.27 6.59
N HIS A 53 -4.16 -18.41 7.24
CA HIS A 53 -5.33 -18.80 8.04
C HIS A 53 -5.58 -17.90 9.26
N SER A 54 -4.55 -17.20 9.74
CA SER A 54 -4.65 -16.25 10.86
C SER A 54 -5.27 -14.91 10.47
N THR A 55 -5.26 -14.56 9.18
CA THR A 55 -5.79 -13.28 8.71
C THR A 55 -7.30 -13.33 8.52
N LYS A 56 -8.03 -12.51 9.27
CA LYS A 56 -9.50 -12.47 9.21
C LYS A 56 -9.99 -11.63 8.03
N GLY A 57 -10.83 -12.22 7.17
CA GLY A 57 -11.34 -11.58 5.96
C GLY A 57 -12.09 -10.26 6.19
N GLU A 58 -12.80 -10.12 7.31
CA GLU A 58 -13.48 -8.88 7.70
C GLU A 58 -12.52 -7.72 7.93
N MET A 59 -11.34 -7.99 8.52
CA MET A 59 -10.31 -6.98 8.76
C MET A 59 -9.67 -6.52 7.46
N VAL A 60 -9.39 -7.45 6.54
CA VAL A 60 -8.89 -7.13 5.20
C VAL A 60 -9.89 -6.28 4.43
N LYS A 61 -11.16 -6.63 4.50
CA LYS A 61 -12.24 -5.87 3.87
C LYS A 61 -12.29 -4.44 4.40
N GLY A 62 -12.24 -4.26 5.72
CA GLY A 62 -12.18 -2.95 6.35
C GLY A 62 -10.98 -2.11 5.88
N PHE A 63 -9.80 -2.73 5.78
CA PHE A 63 -8.59 -2.10 5.26
C PHE A 63 -8.74 -1.64 3.80
N LEU A 64 -9.28 -2.50 2.94
CA LEU A 64 -9.50 -2.17 1.53
C LEU A 64 -10.53 -1.04 1.36
N GLU A 65 -11.62 -1.06 2.15
CA GLU A 65 -12.62 0.00 2.16
C GLU A 65 -12.04 1.34 2.61
N GLU A 66 -11.22 1.34 3.66
CA GLU A 66 -10.53 2.53 4.16
C GLU A 66 -9.56 3.08 3.12
N THR A 67 -8.75 2.20 2.51
CA THR A 67 -7.82 2.57 1.44
C THR A 67 -8.55 3.15 0.23
N ALA A 68 -9.65 2.54 -0.21
CA ALA A 68 -10.48 3.07 -1.29
C ALA A 68 -11.08 4.44 -0.93
N GLY A 69 -11.53 4.61 0.31
CA GLY A 69 -12.05 5.89 0.80
C GLY A 69 -11.00 7.01 0.77
N ILE A 70 -9.77 6.70 1.17
CA ILE A 70 -8.64 7.66 1.12
C ILE A 70 -8.30 8.02 -0.32
N LEU A 71 -8.19 7.04 -1.20
CA LEU A 71 -7.91 7.27 -2.62
C LEU A 71 -9.01 8.11 -3.29
N LYS A 72 -10.29 7.87 -2.95
CA LYS A 72 -11.43 8.59 -3.49
C LYS A 72 -11.47 10.06 -3.05
N GLN A 73 -11.13 10.36 -1.81
CA GLN A 73 -11.06 11.75 -1.33
C GLN A 73 -10.03 12.57 -2.12
N LYS A 74 -9.04 11.92 -2.70
CA LYS A 74 -7.99 12.53 -3.52
C LYS A 74 -8.20 12.40 -5.03
N ASP A 75 -9.23 11.71 -5.47
CA ASP A 75 -9.54 11.50 -6.90
C ASP A 75 -9.78 12.84 -7.64
N ALA A 76 -10.08 13.93 -6.91
CA ALA A 76 -10.05 15.29 -7.46
C ALA A 76 -8.65 15.67 -8.00
N PHE A 77 -7.57 15.05 -7.50
CA PHE A 77 -6.18 15.31 -7.86
C PHE A 77 -5.57 14.18 -8.70
N PHE A 78 -5.98 12.92 -8.51
CA PHE A 78 -5.42 11.76 -9.20
C PHE A 78 -6.38 11.22 -10.26
N GLN A 79 -6.31 11.73 -11.46
CA GLN A 79 -7.19 11.28 -12.56
C GLN A 79 -6.91 9.85 -13.05
N LYS A 80 -5.83 9.20 -12.63
CA LYS A 80 -5.51 7.79 -12.95
C LYS A 80 -4.69 7.17 -11.84
N VAL A 81 -5.25 6.19 -11.19
CA VAL A 81 -4.56 5.34 -10.20
C VAL A 81 -4.54 3.92 -10.75
N LYS A 82 -3.37 3.28 -10.73
CA LYS A 82 -3.22 1.86 -11.04
C LYS A 82 -2.88 1.13 -9.73
N VAL A 83 -3.75 0.24 -9.30
CA VAL A 83 -3.58 -0.52 -8.07
C VAL A 83 -3.47 -2.01 -8.40
N HIS A 84 -2.36 -2.63 -8.03
CA HIS A 84 -2.23 -4.07 -8.02
C HIS A 84 -2.60 -4.62 -6.64
N ILE A 85 -3.56 -5.54 -6.59
CA ILE A 85 -3.90 -6.29 -5.39
C ILE A 85 -3.32 -7.67 -5.52
N LEU A 86 -2.40 -8.00 -4.62
CA LEU A 86 -1.68 -9.26 -4.59
C LEU A 86 -2.15 -10.09 -3.40
N GLU A 87 -2.78 -11.23 -3.65
CA GLU A 87 -3.11 -12.20 -2.62
C GLU A 87 -1.95 -13.20 -2.48
N CYS A 88 -1.41 -13.33 -1.27
CA CYS A 88 -0.24 -14.16 -0.99
C CYS A 88 -0.35 -14.85 0.37
N ASP A 89 0.02 -16.11 0.42
CA ASP A 89 0.30 -16.86 1.65
C ASP A 89 1.80 -17.23 1.69
N ASP A 90 2.19 -18.45 1.44
CA ASP A 90 3.57 -18.84 1.18
C ASP A 90 3.97 -18.70 -0.30
N GLU A 91 2.98 -18.49 -1.18
CA GLU A 91 3.13 -18.23 -2.59
C GLU A 91 2.17 -17.12 -3.04
N LEU A 92 2.51 -16.45 -4.14
CA LEU A 92 1.59 -15.50 -4.79
C LEU A 92 0.42 -16.29 -5.41
N ARG A 93 -0.79 -16.03 -4.95
CA ARG A 93 -1.99 -16.74 -5.39
C ARG A 93 -2.75 -15.97 -6.47
N LYS A 94 -2.72 -14.64 -6.42
CA LYS A 94 -3.50 -13.82 -7.34
C LYS A 94 -2.89 -12.44 -7.49
N ASP A 95 -2.97 -11.90 -8.69
CA ASP A 95 -2.75 -10.48 -9.01
C ASP A 95 -3.99 -9.93 -9.70
N ILE A 96 -4.50 -8.82 -9.19
CA ILE A 96 -5.63 -8.10 -9.77
C ILE A 96 -5.18 -6.66 -9.98
N CYS A 97 -5.13 -6.24 -11.24
CA CYS A 97 -4.85 -4.87 -11.60
C CYS A 97 -6.16 -4.07 -11.72
N LEU A 98 -6.29 -3.02 -10.93
CA LEU A 98 -7.41 -2.10 -10.92
C LEU A 98 -6.95 -0.74 -11.44
N GLU A 99 -7.70 -0.14 -12.35
CA GLU A 99 -7.33 1.12 -13.02
C GLU A 99 -8.11 2.33 -12.49
N ASN A 100 -9.04 2.09 -11.56
CA ASN A 100 -9.84 3.14 -10.91
C ASN A 100 -10.22 2.76 -9.48
N VAL A 101 -10.67 3.74 -8.70
CA VAL A 101 -11.01 3.56 -7.29
C VAL A 101 -12.33 2.81 -7.12
N GLU A 102 -13.26 2.95 -8.05
CA GLU A 102 -14.55 2.27 -8.04
C GLU A 102 -14.40 0.75 -8.11
N ASP A 103 -13.45 0.25 -8.92
CA ASP A 103 -13.12 -1.17 -9.00
C ASP A 103 -12.55 -1.68 -7.67
N LEU A 104 -11.75 -0.87 -6.96
CA LEU A 104 -11.23 -1.21 -5.63
C LEU A 104 -12.37 -1.30 -4.60
N GLU A 105 -13.32 -0.37 -4.61
CA GLU A 105 -14.51 -0.44 -3.76
C GLU A 105 -15.35 -1.69 -4.05
N GLN A 106 -15.53 -2.03 -5.31
CA GLN A 106 -16.27 -3.23 -5.69
C GLN A 106 -15.53 -4.51 -5.29
N TYR A 107 -14.22 -4.54 -5.47
CA TYR A 107 -13.39 -5.66 -5.03
C TYR A 107 -13.48 -5.85 -3.51
N SER A 108 -13.38 -4.76 -2.72
CA SER A 108 -13.44 -4.83 -1.26
C SER A 108 -14.75 -5.45 -0.76
N LYS A 109 -15.90 -5.09 -1.39
CA LYS A 109 -17.22 -5.62 -1.03
C LYS A 109 -17.34 -7.13 -1.29
N ASN A 110 -16.67 -7.62 -2.33
CA ASN A 110 -16.73 -9.03 -2.75
C ASN A 110 -15.55 -9.85 -2.25
N PHE A 111 -14.66 -9.25 -1.48
CA PHE A 111 -13.47 -9.93 -0.97
C PHE A 111 -13.84 -11.07 -0.03
N ALA A 112 -13.30 -12.25 -0.30
CA ALA A 112 -13.40 -13.43 0.55
C ALA A 112 -12.03 -14.09 0.65
N VAL A 113 -11.48 -14.18 1.86
CA VAL A 113 -10.23 -14.89 2.11
C VAL A 113 -10.42 -16.38 1.83
N LYS A 114 -9.60 -16.90 0.93
CA LYS A 114 -9.41 -18.35 0.77
C LYS A 114 -8.08 -18.67 1.43
N GLY A 115 -8.13 -19.09 2.69
CA GLY A 115 -6.95 -19.33 3.51
C GLY A 115 -5.99 -20.36 2.94
N GLY A 116 -4.72 -20.05 2.98
CA GLY A 116 -3.58 -20.92 2.66
C GLY A 116 -2.84 -21.39 3.91
N TYR A 117 -1.85 -22.23 3.72
CA TYR A 117 -0.98 -22.76 4.78
C TYR A 117 0.36 -22.03 4.72
N GLY A 118 0.76 -21.43 5.84
CA GLY A 118 2.04 -20.74 5.95
C GLY A 118 1.97 -19.28 5.52
N THR A 119 3.06 -18.53 5.82
CA THR A 119 3.19 -17.12 5.45
C THR A 119 4.63 -16.82 5.06
N ASP A 120 4.82 -16.36 3.84
CA ASP A 120 6.09 -15.86 3.34
C ASP A 120 5.83 -14.57 2.53
N PHE A 121 6.39 -13.47 2.99
CA PHE A 121 6.16 -12.17 2.32
C PHE A 121 7.05 -11.98 1.09
N ARG A 122 8.16 -12.71 0.97
CA ARG A 122 9.16 -12.56 -0.09
C ARG A 122 8.64 -12.74 -1.51
N PRO A 123 7.70 -13.67 -1.80
CA PRO A 123 7.15 -13.84 -3.15
C PRO A 123 6.54 -12.57 -3.73
N VAL A 124 5.85 -11.77 -2.91
CA VAL A 124 5.29 -10.48 -3.34
C VAL A 124 6.39 -9.54 -3.81
N PHE A 125 7.48 -9.41 -3.05
CA PHE A 125 8.58 -8.50 -3.40
C PHE A 125 9.31 -8.93 -4.66
N HIS A 126 9.50 -10.24 -4.86
CA HIS A 126 10.07 -10.78 -6.09
C HIS A 126 9.18 -10.48 -7.29
N TYR A 127 7.88 -10.70 -7.16
CA TYR A 127 6.90 -10.45 -8.21
C TYR A 127 6.84 -8.96 -8.59
N VAL A 128 6.78 -8.06 -7.61
CA VAL A 128 6.80 -6.62 -7.85
C VAL A 128 8.09 -6.19 -8.55
N SER A 129 9.25 -6.75 -8.16
CA SER A 129 10.51 -6.51 -8.87
C SER A 129 10.46 -6.95 -10.32
N ASP A 130 9.81 -8.06 -10.61
CA ASP A 130 9.67 -8.54 -11.99
C ASP A 130 8.69 -7.67 -12.80
N LEU A 131 7.59 -7.19 -12.22
CA LEU A 131 6.69 -6.21 -12.85
C LEU A 131 7.42 -4.90 -13.17
N GLN A 132 8.30 -4.43 -12.27
CA GLN A 132 9.14 -3.25 -12.53
C GLN A 132 10.11 -3.47 -13.70
N LYS A 133 10.80 -4.63 -13.76
CA LYS A 133 11.70 -4.98 -14.85
C LYS A 133 10.97 -5.10 -16.19
N GLN A 134 9.75 -5.59 -16.20
CA GLN A 134 8.89 -5.69 -17.37
C GLN A 134 8.30 -4.34 -17.81
N GLY A 135 8.43 -3.31 -16.97
CA GLY A 135 7.92 -1.98 -17.22
C GLY A 135 6.42 -1.81 -16.97
N GLU A 136 5.81 -2.75 -16.25
CA GLU A 136 4.40 -2.68 -15.82
C GLU A 136 4.20 -1.70 -14.67
N LEU A 137 5.20 -1.60 -13.77
CA LEU A 137 5.22 -0.68 -12.63
C LEU A 137 6.42 0.28 -12.75
N LYS A 138 6.24 1.35 -13.53
CA LYS A 138 7.31 2.35 -13.79
C LYS A 138 7.40 3.45 -12.74
N ASN A 139 6.26 3.76 -12.12
CA ASN A 139 6.11 4.86 -11.16
C ASN A 139 5.54 4.36 -9.83
N LEU A 140 5.96 3.17 -9.40
CA LEU A 140 5.49 2.59 -8.14
C LEU A 140 5.84 3.51 -6.97
N LYS A 141 4.79 4.02 -6.29
CA LYS A 141 4.93 4.91 -5.14
C LYS A 141 5.17 4.15 -3.85
N GLY A 142 4.51 3.01 -3.70
CA GLY A 142 4.67 2.20 -2.50
C GLY A 142 3.94 0.88 -2.55
N LEU A 143 4.26 0.05 -1.58
CA LEU A 143 3.63 -1.22 -1.31
C LEU A 143 3.09 -1.22 0.12
N MET A 144 1.80 -1.51 0.28
CA MET A 144 1.18 -1.77 1.57
C MET A 144 0.92 -3.27 1.70
N TYR A 145 1.44 -3.87 2.76
CA TYR A 145 1.27 -5.29 3.03
C TYR A 145 0.40 -5.49 4.27
N PHE A 146 -0.83 -5.95 4.09
CA PHE A 146 -1.74 -6.27 5.19
C PHE A 146 -1.48 -7.69 5.70
N THR A 147 -1.14 -7.82 7.00
CA THR A 147 -0.75 -9.09 7.63
C THR A 147 -0.84 -9.01 9.16
N ASP A 148 -0.88 -10.15 9.84
CA ASP A 148 -0.68 -10.26 11.30
C ASP A 148 0.81 -10.30 11.68
N GLY A 149 1.73 -10.32 10.70
CA GLY A 149 3.16 -10.26 10.89
C GLY A 149 3.87 -11.60 11.05
N LYS A 150 3.15 -12.69 11.18
CA LYS A 150 3.71 -14.03 11.42
C LYS A 150 4.24 -14.66 10.13
N GLY A 151 5.33 -14.12 9.59
CA GLY A 151 5.87 -14.58 8.32
C GLY A 151 7.35 -14.30 8.11
N ARG A 152 7.84 -14.64 6.92
CA ARG A 152 9.24 -14.44 6.54
C ARG A 152 9.38 -13.16 5.75
N TYR A 153 10.11 -12.20 6.31
CA TYR A 153 10.38 -10.90 5.69
C TYR A 153 11.56 -10.96 4.70
N PRO A 154 11.56 -10.09 3.65
CA PRO A 154 12.74 -9.90 2.83
C PRO A 154 13.84 -9.20 3.63
N LYS A 155 15.10 -9.56 3.34
CA LYS A 155 16.26 -8.99 4.04
C LYS A 155 16.65 -7.60 3.50
N GLU A 156 16.46 -7.39 2.20
CA GLU A 156 16.88 -6.19 1.49
C GLU A 156 15.69 -5.26 1.28
N ALA A 157 15.95 -3.96 1.43
CA ALA A 157 14.96 -2.92 1.17
C ALA A 157 14.65 -2.84 -0.33
N PRO A 158 13.39 -2.79 -0.75
CA PRO A 158 13.04 -2.51 -2.13
C PRO A 158 13.27 -1.02 -2.46
N PRO A 159 13.32 -0.64 -3.75
CA PRO A 159 13.53 0.74 -4.18
C PRO A 159 12.25 1.62 -4.07
N TYR A 160 11.24 1.18 -3.37
CA TYR A 160 9.98 1.87 -3.14
C TYR A 160 9.61 1.81 -1.66
N VAL A 161 8.75 2.73 -1.23
CA VAL A 161 8.27 2.78 0.15
C VAL A 161 7.43 1.54 0.44
N THR A 162 7.68 0.91 1.59
CA THR A 162 6.93 -0.27 2.02
C THR A 162 6.39 -0.08 3.42
N ALA A 163 5.11 -0.36 3.60
CA ALA A 163 4.44 -0.37 4.89
C ALA A 163 3.80 -1.73 5.15
N PHE A 164 4.06 -2.30 6.33
CA PHE A 164 3.29 -3.43 6.85
C PHE A 164 2.16 -2.88 7.70
N VAL A 165 0.94 -3.26 7.34
CA VAL A 165 -0.30 -2.81 7.99
C VAL A 165 -0.84 -3.94 8.83
N PHE A 166 -0.90 -3.71 10.13
CA PHE A 166 -1.35 -4.69 11.10
C PHE A 166 -2.80 -4.47 11.49
N PRO A 167 -3.60 -5.53 11.59
CA PRO A 167 -4.92 -5.44 12.19
C PRO A 167 -4.77 -5.05 13.66
N LYS A 168 -5.76 -4.35 14.20
CA LYS A 168 -5.81 -4.12 15.63
C LYS A 168 -6.16 -5.43 16.36
N GLY A 169 -5.35 -5.79 17.35
CA GLY A 169 -5.58 -7.01 18.16
C GLY A 169 -4.34 -7.45 18.90
N GLU A 170 -4.52 -8.46 19.77
CA GLU A 170 -3.43 -8.97 20.61
C GLU A 170 -2.58 -10.06 19.93
N ASP A 171 -2.97 -10.52 18.74
CA ASP A 171 -2.34 -11.65 18.04
C ASP A 171 -1.56 -11.22 16.80
N ILE A 172 -0.78 -10.14 16.92
CA ILE A 172 0.14 -9.67 15.89
C ILE A 172 1.59 -9.94 16.31
N ASP A 173 2.47 -10.19 15.34
CA ASP A 173 3.92 -10.32 15.51
C ASP A 173 4.62 -9.29 14.62
N ASP A 174 4.88 -8.12 15.17
CA ASP A 174 5.54 -7.04 14.46
C ASP A 174 7.02 -6.86 14.85
N ASP A 175 7.54 -7.70 15.73
CA ASP A 175 8.92 -7.61 16.23
C ASP A 175 9.96 -7.83 15.14
N ASN A 176 9.62 -8.66 14.14
CA ASN A 176 10.51 -9.05 13.06
C ASN A 176 10.41 -8.17 11.81
N VAL A 177 9.59 -7.12 11.84
CA VAL A 177 9.48 -6.19 10.70
C VAL A 177 10.83 -5.53 10.44
N PRO A 178 11.33 -5.55 9.19
CA PRO A 178 12.62 -4.95 8.86
C PRO A 178 12.63 -3.44 9.16
N PHE A 179 13.76 -2.94 9.62
CA PHE A 179 13.94 -1.52 9.99
C PHE A 179 13.71 -0.53 8.83
N TRP A 180 13.77 -0.99 7.59
CA TRP A 180 13.53 -0.17 6.40
C TRP A 180 12.04 -0.07 6.03
N ALA A 181 11.16 -0.85 6.67
CA ALA A 181 9.72 -0.83 6.42
C ALA A 181 8.99 -0.07 7.52
N MET A 182 7.90 0.60 7.15
CA MET A 182 7.01 1.25 8.10
C MET A 182 6.06 0.23 8.74
N LYS A 183 5.71 0.46 10.01
CA LYS A 183 4.66 -0.26 10.72
C LYS A 183 3.44 0.65 10.83
N LEU A 184 2.31 0.18 10.36
CA LEU A 184 1.02 0.88 10.46
C LEU A 184 0.02 -0.02 11.17
N TYR A 185 -0.87 0.57 11.95
CA TYR A 185 -1.89 -0.16 12.69
C TYR A 185 -3.27 0.37 12.32
N GLN A 186 -4.18 -0.54 12.02
CA GLN A 186 -5.57 -0.19 11.73
C GLN A 186 -6.24 0.47 12.94
N ARG A 187 -6.99 1.56 12.70
CA ARG A 187 -7.77 2.23 13.74
C ARG A 187 -9.10 1.50 13.98
N GLU A 188 -9.65 1.60 15.20
CA GLU A 188 -11.05 1.24 15.41
C GLU A 188 -11.94 2.23 14.65
N LYS A 189 -12.94 1.68 13.95
CA LYS A 189 -14.09 2.50 13.56
C LYS A 189 -14.89 2.74 14.83
N ASP A 190 -14.96 4.01 15.26
CA ASP A 190 -15.91 4.47 16.30
C ASP A 190 -17.36 4.23 15.83
#